data_fa3bad2922301cd745f605fa07ffe372
#
_entry.id   fa3bad2922301cd745f605fa07ffe372
#
_cell.length_a   1.000
_cell.length_b   1.000
_cell.length_c   1.000
_cell.angle_alpha   90.00
_cell.angle_beta   90.00
_cell.angle_gamma   90.00
#
_symmetry.space_group_name_H-M   'P 1'
#
loop_
_entity.id
_entity.type
_entity.pdbx_description
1 polymer ?
#
loop_
_entity_poly.entity_id
_entity_poly.type
_entity_poly.pdbx_seq_one_letter_code
_entity_poly.pdbx_strand_id
1 'polypeptide(L)'
;MLRAEQFEPPAYVESILHDGEGVPLSFPSFVFYDHNKNELYVIDSRDRVVIYAADLFPMAALTSKDGIEAPQGLAVDSNGNVYVSMSASRSNPRNRISVFNASLKWDHDIYFSGFDGADAFSPYHLAADRQGKIYVTGYYKEDVLVIDSKGQFLHLISPEEEGKKVNINSVTVDKTGRIYLVSAEAGRVFVYDSNRKFLFKFGVKGGTTAHLSIAGAAGVDDRNGRIYVLDTMRNSVNVYDRDGGYISEFGGLGWQEGWFQQPKHITVDSRGRIMVADTFNNRVQVFQAK
;
A
#
# COMPACT_ATOMS: atom_id res chain seq x y z
N MET A 1 -33.55 -17.78 8.75
CA MET A 1 -32.76 -17.67 7.52
C MET A 1 -32.42 -16.18 7.33
N LEU A 2 -31.22 -15.78 7.71
CA LEU A 2 -30.67 -14.46 7.34
C LEU A 2 -30.49 -14.49 5.81
N ARG A 3 -31.12 -13.57 5.09
CA ARG A 3 -30.82 -13.34 3.67
C ARG A 3 -29.33 -13.03 3.61
N ALA A 4 -28.57 -13.83 2.87
CA ALA A 4 -27.22 -13.41 2.46
C ALA A 4 -27.40 -12.05 1.78
N GLU A 5 -26.83 -10.99 2.35
CA GLU A 5 -26.76 -9.69 1.67
C GLU A 5 -26.09 -9.93 0.34
N GLN A 6 -26.80 -9.63 -0.74
CA GLN A 6 -26.28 -9.79 -2.08
C GLN A 6 -25.18 -8.73 -2.23
N PHE A 7 -23.91 -9.17 -2.29
CA PHE A 7 -22.78 -8.26 -2.48
C PHE A 7 -22.96 -7.52 -3.81
N GLU A 8 -22.98 -6.20 -3.75
CA GLU A 8 -22.94 -5.36 -4.93
C GLU A 8 -21.49 -4.92 -5.17
N PRO A 9 -20.94 -5.08 -6.39
CA PRO A 9 -19.60 -4.61 -6.71
C PRO A 9 -19.46 -3.11 -6.44
N PRO A 10 -18.27 -2.63 -6.03
CA PRO A 10 -18.02 -1.21 -5.90
C PRO A 10 -18.28 -0.47 -7.20
N ALA A 11 -18.99 0.66 -7.11
CA ALA A 11 -19.28 1.49 -8.28
C ALA A 11 -18.12 2.44 -8.57
N TYR A 12 -17.73 2.57 -9.84
CA TYR A 12 -16.80 3.61 -10.28
C TYR A 12 -17.38 5.01 -9.95
N VAL A 13 -16.53 5.90 -9.45
CA VAL A 13 -16.88 7.28 -9.09
C VAL A 13 -16.17 8.26 -10.02
N GLU A 14 -14.84 8.22 -10.04
CA GLU A 14 -14.03 9.16 -10.80
C GLU A 14 -12.60 8.65 -11.01
N SER A 15 -11.83 9.38 -11.83
CA SER A 15 -10.39 9.17 -12.00
C SER A 15 -9.60 10.43 -11.66
N ILE A 16 -8.55 10.26 -10.87
CA ILE A 16 -7.55 11.30 -10.61
C ILE A 16 -6.50 11.20 -11.71
N LEU A 17 -6.33 12.30 -12.47
CA LEU A 17 -5.50 12.32 -13.68
C LEU A 17 -4.28 13.24 -13.58
N HIS A 18 -4.27 14.25 -12.71
CA HIS A 18 -3.24 15.28 -12.65
C HIS A 18 -3.07 15.86 -11.24
N ASP A 19 -1.98 16.59 -11.03
CA ASP A 19 -1.71 17.38 -9.83
C ASP A 19 -2.38 18.77 -9.87
N GLY A 20 -2.07 19.62 -8.88
CA GLY A 20 -2.63 20.97 -8.73
C GLY A 20 -2.16 21.98 -9.78
N GLU A 21 -1.09 21.68 -10.49
CA GLU A 21 -0.55 22.51 -11.60
C GLU A 21 -1.05 22.02 -12.96
N GLY A 22 -1.92 21.01 -13.00
CA GLY A 22 -2.41 20.40 -14.21
C GLY A 22 -1.42 19.43 -14.88
N VAL A 23 -0.33 19.05 -14.20
CA VAL A 23 0.63 18.08 -14.72
C VAL A 23 0.04 16.68 -14.60
N PRO A 24 -0.09 15.92 -15.69
CA PRO A 24 -0.66 14.57 -15.65
C PRO A 24 0.12 13.64 -14.72
N LEU A 25 -0.59 12.72 -14.05
CA LEU A 25 0.05 11.58 -13.40
C LEU A 25 0.78 10.73 -14.44
N SER A 26 1.91 10.16 -14.06
CA SER A 26 2.73 9.32 -14.94
C SER A 26 3.05 8.01 -14.23
N PHE A 27 2.47 6.93 -14.73
CA PHE A 27 2.65 5.59 -14.16
C PHE A 27 2.54 5.59 -12.62
N PRO A 28 1.39 6.02 -12.03
CA PRO A 28 1.23 5.97 -10.57
C PRO A 28 1.44 4.54 -10.08
N SER A 29 2.34 4.40 -9.11
CA SER A 29 2.80 3.09 -8.62
C SER A 29 2.32 2.77 -7.21
N PHE A 30 2.00 3.79 -6.43
CA PHE A 30 1.62 3.65 -5.03
C PHE A 30 0.55 4.66 -4.64
N VAL A 31 -0.40 4.24 -3.82
CA VAL A 31 -1.45 5.08 -3.22
C VAL A 31 -1.57 4.78 -1.74
N PHE A 32 -1.66 5.80 -0.92
CA PHE A 32 -1.84 5.67 0.52
C PHE A 32 -2.85 6.71 1.01
N TYR A 33 -3.76 6.30 1.88
CA TYR A 33 -4.69 7.22 2.51
C TYR A 33 -4.38 7.38 4.00
N ASP A 34 -4.10 8.62 4.41
CA ASP A 34 -3.96 8.99 5.82
C ASP A 34 -5.33 9.26 6.42
N HIS A 35 -5.77 8.35 7.29
CA HIS A 35 -7.07 8.45 7.97
C HIS A 35 -7.13 9.57 9.03
N ASN A 36 -6.00 10.09 9.50
CA ASN A 36 -5.96 11.17 10.49
C ASN A 36 -6.17 12.54 9.84
N LYS A 37 -5.48 12.79 8.72
CA LYS A 37 -5.59 14.05 7.97
C LYS A 37 -6.68 14.01 6.89
N ASN A 38 -7.18 12.81 6.55
CA ASN A 38 -8.05 12.56 5.39
C ASN A 38 -7.40 13.01 4.07
N GLU A 39 -6.16 12.63 3.86
CA GLU A 39 -5.35 12.96 2.69
C GLU A 39 -4.98 11.69 1.91
N LEU A 40 -5.02 11.78 0.58
CA LEU A 40 -4.53 10.74 -0.32
C LEU A 40 -3.15 11.14 -0.83
N TYR A 41 -2.20 10.23 -0.73
CA TYR A 41 -0.83 10.36 -1.25
C TYR A 41 -0.65 9.43 -2.44
N VAL A 42 -0.11 9.95 -3.54
CA VAL A 42 0.14 9.20 -4.77
C VAL A 42 1.59 9.34 -5.19
N ILE A 43 2.30 8.23 -5.32
CA ILE A 43 3.64 8.20 -5.92
C ILE A 43 3.51 7.89 -7.41
N ASP A 44 4.20 8.65 -8.25
CA ASP A 44 4.28 8.38 -9.68
C ASP A 44 5.74 8.36 -10.20
N SER A 45 5.93 7.96 -11.45
CA SER A 45 7.25 7.77 -12.08
C SER A 45 8.04 9.06 -12.34
N ARG A 46 7.52 10.23 -11.96
CA ARG A 46 8.23 11.52 -12.04
C ARG A 46 9.00 11.83 -10.77
N ASP A 47 9.27 10.82 -9.94
CA ASP A 47 9.93 10.98 -8.64
C ASP A 47 9.24 12.02 -7.77
N ARG A 48 7.93 11.87 -7.57
CA ARG A 48 7.14 12.77 -6.75
C ARG A 48 6.07 12.06 -5.94
N VAL A 49 5.66 12.70 -4.86
CA VAL A 49 4.51 12.34 -4.04
C VAL A 49 3.49 13.45 -4.18
N VAL A 50 2.38 13.20 -4.87
CA VAL A 50 1.27 14.15 -4.99
C VAL A 50 0.27 13.92 -3.87
N ILE A 51 -0.19 14.99 -3.23
CA ILE A 51 -1.06 14.94 -2.05
C ILE A 51 -2.40 15.59 -2.41
N TYR A 52 -3.48 14.85 -2.13
CA TYR A 52 -4.85 15.26 -2.40
C TYR A 52 -5.64 15.35 -1.11
N ALA A 53 -6.56 16.32 -1.03
CA ALA A 53 -7.51 16.48 0.07
C ALA A 53 -8.58 15.37 0.09
N ALA A 54 -9.44 15.37 1.11
CA ALA A 54 -10.52 14.40 1.26
C ALA A 54 -11.55 14.41 0.11
N ASP A 55 -11.68 15.51 -0.61
CA ASP A 55 -12.50 15.65 -1.83
C ASP A 55 -11.74 15.33 -3.11
N LEU A 56 -10.50 14.83 -2.98
CA LEU A 56 -9.58 14.46 -4.06
C LEU A 56 -9.06 15.66 -4.87
N PHE A 57 -9.19 16.88 -4.33
CA PHE A 57 -8.54 18.05 -4.92
C PHE A 57 -7.04 18.04 -4.58
N PRO A 58 -6.13 18.24 -5.55
CA PRO A 58 -4.70 18.24 -5.31
C PRO A 58 -4.29 19.46 -4.48
N MET A 59 -3.51 19.24 -3.41
CA MET A 59 -3.09 20.29 -2.46
C MET A 59 -1.62 20.62 -2.54
N ALA A 60 -0.76 19.61 -2.69
CA ALA A 60 0.68 19.76 -2.65
C ALA A 60 1.38 18.62 -3.40
N ALA A 61 2.66 18.80 -3.68
CA ALA A 61 3.52 17.72 -4.15
C ALA A 61 4.91 17.86 -3.50
N LEU A 62 5.46 16.74 -3.03
CA LEU A 62 6.88 16.61 -2.73
C LEU A 62 7.58 16.10 -3.98
N THR A 63 8.68 16.74 -4.36
CA THR A 63 9.40 16.51 -5.61
C THR A 63 10.90 16.35 -5.37
N SER A 64 11.68 16.26 -6.43
CA SER A 64 13.15 16.28 -6.34
C SER A 64 13.70 17.54 -5.68
N LYS A 65 12.97 18.68 -5.72
CA LYS A 65 13.34 19.91 -5.01
C LYS A 65 13.26 19.75 -3.49
N ASP A 66 12.41 18.83 -3.03
CA ASP A 66 12.21 18.50 -1.62
C ASP A 66 13.04 17.28 -1.19
N GLY A 67 13.86 16.74 -2.10
CA GLY A 67 14.73 15.58 -1.86
C GLY A 67 14.06 14.23 -2.17
N ILE A 68 12.91 14.20 -2.86
CA ILE A 68 12.29 12.95 -3.31
C ILE A 68 13.04 12.41 -4.52
N GLU A 69 13.53 11.16 -4.40
CA GLU A 69 14.26 10.46 -5.45
C GLU A 69 13.95 8.97 -5.40
N ALA A 70 13.58 8.40 -6.53
CA ALA A 70 13.22 6.98 -6.65
C ALA A 70 12.31 6.47 -5.51
N PRO A 71 11.18 7.15 -5.20
CA PRO A 71 10.26 6.76 -4.13
C PRO A 71 9.58 5.43 -4.47
N GLN A 72 9.44 4.55 -3.47
CA GLN A 72 8.85 3.22 -3.64
C GLN A 72 7.52 3.07 -2.91
N GLY A 73 7.41 3.63 -1.73
CA GLY A 73 6.23 3.59 -0.89
C GLY A 73 6.28 4.67 0.20
N LEU A 74 5.19 4.85 0.90
CA LEU A 74 5.14 5.78 2.02
C LEU A 74 4.18 5.33 3.11
N ALA A 75 4.37 5.89 4.30
CA ALA A 75 3.44 5.82 5.42
C ALA A 75 3.41 7.17 6.15
N VAL A 76 2.31 7.44 6.86
CA VAL A 76 2.17 8.61 7.72
C VAL A 76 1.92 8.13 9.14
N ASP A 77 2.66 8.66 10.12
CA ASP A 77 2.46 8.32 11.52
C ASP A 77 1.34 9.15 12.17
N SER A 78 1.00 8.85 13.43
CA SER A 78 -0.04 9.55 14.18
C SER A 78 0.28 11.03 14.46
N ASN A 79 1.53 11.46 14.30
CA ASN A 79 1.98 12.85 14.45
C ASN A 79 1.92 13.60 13.10
N GLY A 80 1.60 12.90 12.01
CA GLY A 80 1.55 13.43 10.66
C GLY A 80 2.91 13.51 9.97
N ASN A 81 3.95 12.85 10.50
CA ASN A 81 5.21 12.71 9.80
C ASN A 81 5.08 11.73 8.65
N VAL A 82 5.63 12.10 7.49
CA VAL A 82 5.58 11.30 6.26
C VAL A 82 6.92 10.58 6.09
N TYR A 83 6.88 9.27 6.06
CA TYR A 83 8.02 8.38 5.83
C TYR A 83 7.96 7.91 4.37
N VAL A 84 8.98 8.21 3.58
CA VAL A 84 9.04 7.81 2.17
C VAL A 84 10.22 6.87 1.97
N SER A 85 9.96 5.62 1.59
CA SER A 85 11.03 4.69 1.19
C SER A 85 11.60 5.09 -0.15
N MET A 86 12.90 5.15 -0.24
CA MET A 86 13.63 5.55 -1.43
C MET A 86 14.72 4.55 -1.76
N SER A 87 14.77 4.14 -3.02
CA SER A 87 15.89 3.38 -3.54
C SER A 87 17.12 4.26 -3.75
N ALA A 88 18.30 3.64 -3.80
CA ALA A 88 19.52 4.33 -4.16
C ALA A 88 19.38 5.05 -5.51
N SER A 89 19.92 6.26 -5.60
CA SER A 89 19.89 7.12 -6.77
C SER A 89 21.31 7.61 -7.14
N ARG A 90 21.45 8.43 -8.19
CA ARG A 90 22.75 9.03 -8.54
C ARG A 90 23.22 10.03 -7.50
N SER A 91 22.34 10.79 -6.90
CA SER A 91 22.63 11.82 -5.89
C SER A 91 22.81 11.25 -4.50
N ASN A 92 22.13 10.14 -4.18
CA ASN A 92 22.29 9.42 -2.92
C ASN A 92 22.38 7.89 -3.20
N PRO A 93 23.59 7.30 -3.14
CA PRO A 93 23.80 5.89 -3.49
C PRO A 93 23.36 4.92 -2.39
N ARG A 94 22.61 5.36 -1.39
CA ARG A 94 22.12 4.53 -0.29
C ARG A 94 20.60 4.44 -0.29
N ASN A 95 20.09 3.23 -0.12
CA ASN A 95 18.69 2.99 0.20
C ASN A 95 18.36 3.62 1.57
N ARG A 96 17.20 4.26 1.68
CA ARG A 96 16.82 4.98 2.90
C ARG A 96 15.30 5.11 3.04
N ILE A 97 14.88 5.57 4.20
CA ILE A 97 13.58 6.19 4.39
C ILE A 97 13.83 7.66 4.71
N SER A 98 13.33 8.57 3.88
CA SER A 98 13.36 10.00 4.19
C SER A 98 12.11 10.38 4.97
N VAL A 99 12.30 11.11 6.06
CA VAL A 99 11.23 11.55 6.95
C VAL A 99 10.97 13.03 6.74
N PHE A 100 9.71 13.36 6.49
CA PHE A 100 9.20 14.72 6.39
C PHE A 100 8.26 14.98 7.57
N ASN A 101 8.37 16.14 8.21
CA ASN A 101 7.48 16.51 9.30
C ASN A 101 6.05 16.79 8.80
N ALA A 102 5.11 17.03 9.72
CA ALA A 102 3.70 17.30 9.42
C ALA A 102 3.45 18.52 8.51
N SER A 103 4.45 19.41 8.36
CA SER A 103 4.43 20.54 7.43
C SER A 103 5.10 20.22 6.10
N LEU A 104 5.35 18.95 5.80
CA LEU A 104 6.00 18.45 4.58
C LEU A 104 7.43 18.98 4.37
N LYS A 105 8.13 19.33 5.44
CA LYS A 105 9.55 19.71 5.38
C LYS A 105 10.41 18.51 5.75
N TRP A 106 11.47 18.29 4.96
CA TRP A 106 12.46 17.26 5.28
C TRP A 106 13.00 17.45 6.70
N ASP A 107 13.09 16.35 7.44
CA ASP A 107 13.57 16.30 8.82
C ASP A 107 14.89 15.52 8.90
N HIS A 108 14.86 14.23 8.52
CA HIS A 108 16.04 13.38 8.51
C HIS A 108 15.89 12.18 7.60
N ASP A 109 16.98 11.45 7.37
CA ASP A 109 17.00 10.15 6.70
C ASP A 109 17.28 9.03 7.70
N ILE A 110 16.54 7.93 7.55
CA ILE A 110 16.75 6.68 8.26
C ILE A 110 17.55 5.74 7.36
N TYR A 111 18.71 5.31 7.83
CA TYR A 111 19.53 4.27 7.23
C TYR A 111 19.45 3.01 8.08
N PHE A 112 19.47 1.86 7.41
CA PHE A 112 19.21 0.58 8.09
C PHE A 112 20.46 0.07 8.82
N SER A 113 20.23 -0.50 10.03
CA SER A 113 21.25 -1.13 10.87
C SER A 113 20.60 -2.06 11.89
N GLY A 114 21.39 -2.90 12.56
CA GLY A 114 20.93 -3.71 13.70
C GLY A 114 20.31 -5.06 13.32
N PHE A 115 20.33 -5.46 12.05
CA PHE A 115 19.92 -6.79 11.58
C PHE A 115 20.80 -7.27 10.43
N ASP A 116 20.80 -8.57 10.17
CA ASP A 116 21.61 -9.16 9.10
C ASP A 116 21.18 -8.69 7.73
N GLY A 117 22.14 -8.19 6.92
CA GLY A 117 21.87 -7.67 5.59
C GLY A 117 21.31 -6.25 5.55
N ALA A 118 21.39 -5.51 6.66
CA ALA A 118 20.91 -4.13 6.75
C ALA A 118 21.53 -3.21 5.69
N ASP A 119 22.82 -3.34 5.40
CA ASP A 119 23.53 -2.51 4.41
C ASP A 119 23.02 -2.69 2.97
N ALA A 120 22.48 -3.89 2.67
CA ALA A 120 21.91 -4.24 1.37
C ALA A 120 20.37 -4.17 1.35
N PHE A 121 19.74 -3.74 2.46
CA PHE A 121 18.28 -3.70 2.52
C PHE A 121 17.74 -2.60 1.60
N SER A 122 16.84 -2.99 0.70
CA SER A 122 16.15 -2.07 -0.21
C SER A 122 14.70 -1.94 0.24
N PRO A 123 14.32 -0.83 0.89
CA PRO A 123 12.97 -0.64 1.38
C PRO A 123 11.99 -0.50 0.21
N TYR A 124 10.80 -1.03 0.39
CA TYR A 124 9.77 -1.01 -0.64
C TYR A 124 8.49 -0.34 -0.09
N HIS A 125 7.49 -1.08 0.33
CA HIS A 125 6.27 -0.51 0.88
C HIS A 125 6.35 -0.31 2.39
N LEU A 126 5.67 0.70 2.89
CA LEU A 126 5.64 1.07 4.30
C LEU A 126 4.20 1.06 4.83
N ALA A 127 4.07 0.76 6.12
CA ALA A 127 2.88 1.05 6.91
C ALA A 127 3.28 1.51 8.31
N ALA A 128 2.50 2.38 8.92
CA ALA A 128 2.70 2.84 10.29
C ALA A 128 1.52 2.41 11.17
N ASP A 129 1.81 1.99 12.41
CA ASP A 129 0.76 1.77 13.40
C ASP A 129 0.57 3.00 14.31
N ARG A 130 -0.51 2.98 15.09
CA ARG A 130 -0.82 4.06 16.02
C ARG A 130 0.18 4.19 17.19
N GLN A 131 1.05 3.20 17.39
CA GLN A 131 2.09 3.18 18.42
C GLN A 131 3.41 3.76 17.89
N GLY A 132 3.46 4.21 16.61
CA GLY A 132 4.64 4.77 15.98
C GLY A 132 5.64 3.73 15.48
N LYS A 133 5.24 2.46 15.35
CA LYS A 133 6.07 1.46 14.68
C LYS A 133 5.87 1.57 13.18
N ILE A 134 6.96 1.47 12.45
CA ILE A 134 6.98 1.47 10.99
C ILE A 134 7.32 0.06 10.52
N TYR A 135 6.45 -0.50 9.70
CA TYR A 135 6.62 -1.79 9.05
C TYR A 135 7.14 -1.55 7.64
N VAL A 136 8.23 -2.21 7.27
CA VAL A 136 8.94 -1.97 6.01
C VAL A 136 9.12 -3.29 5.28
N THR A 137 8.52 -3.44 4.11
CA THR A 137 8.84 -4.56 3.23
C THR A 137 10.14 -4.26 2.49
N GLY A 138 10.92 -5.30 2.20
CA GLY A 138 12.11 -5.17 1.35
C GLY A 138 11.80 -5.65 -0.07
N TYR A 139 12.52 -5.10 -1.05
CA TYR A 139 12.42 -5.55 -2.43
C TYR A 139 12.94 -6.99 -2.55
N TYR A 140 12.07 -7.93 -2.91
CA TYR A 140 12.34 -9.40 -2.92
C TYR A 140 12.91 -9.93 -1.59
N LYS A 141 12.35 -9.49 -0.46
CA LYS A 141 12.73 -9.97 0.88
C LYS A 141 11.59 -10.73 1.53
N GLU A 142 11.97 -11.78 2.23
CA GLU A 142 11.05 -12.65 2.97
C GLU A 142 10.60 -12.02 4.30
N ASP A 143 11.46 -11.19 4.89
CA ASP A 143 11.23 -10.58 6.19
C ASP A 143 10.67 -9.17 6.05
N VAL A 144 9.68 -8.84 6.88
CA VAL A 144 9.20 -7.48 7.08
C VAL A 144 9.93 -6.88 8.28
N LEU A 145 10.68 -5.82 8.01
CA LEU A 145 11.41 -5.07 9.02
C LEU A 145 10.44 -4.23 9.85
N VAL A 146 10.57 -4.23 11.16
CA VAL A 146 9.86 -3.34 12.07
C VAL A 146 10.86 -2.45 12.78
N ILE A 147 10.67 -1.14 12.63
CA ILE A 147 11.49 -0.09 13.25
C ILE A 147 10.60 0.84 14.10
N ASP A 148 11.20 1.58 14.99
CA ASP A 148 10.54 2.69 15.66
C ASP A 148 10.53 3.96 14.79
N SER A 149 9.89 5.03 15.26
CA SER A 149 9.80 6.32 14.56
C SER A 149 11.16 7.01 14.35
N LYS A 150 12.22 6.57 15.03
CA LYS A 150 13.61 7.06 14.89
C LYS A 150 14.46 6.16 13.99
N GLY A 151 13.86 5.09 13.43
CA GLY A 151 14.56 4.14 12.57
C GLY A 151 15.33 3.06 13.30
N GLN A 152 15.17 2.91 14.62
CA GLN A 152 15.84 1.84 15.36
C GLN A 152 15.18 0.49 15.08
N PHE A 153 15.99 -0.51 14.79
CA PHE A 153 15.52 -1.89 14.61
C PHE A 153 14.83 -2.42 15.86
N LEU A 154 13.62 -2.97 15.68
CA LEU A 154 12.87 -3.62 16.75
C LEU A 154 12.83 -5.14 16.57
N HIS A 155 12.41 -5.63 15.42
CA HIS A 155 12.34 -7.06 15.08
C HIS A 155 11.99 -7.28 13.60
N LEU A 156 11.99 -8.55 13.20
CA LEU A 156 11.52 -9.02 11.90
C LEU A 156 10.21 -9.79 12.06
N ILE A 157 9.35 -9.75 11.05
CA ILE A 157 8.20 -10.64 10.87
C ILE A 157 8.49 -11.48 9.62
N SER A 158 8.53 -12.81 9.78
CA SER A 158 8.88 -13.76 8.72
C SER A 158 7.70 -14.69 8.46
N PRO A 159 6.79 -14.37 7.53
CA PRO A 159 5.69 -15.27 7.19
C PRO A 159 6.17 -16.52 6.48
N GLU A 160 5.48 -17.63 6.72
CA GLU A 160 5.81 -18.91 6.10
C GLU A 160 4.60 -19.53 5.40
N GLU A 161 4.87 -20.12 4.24
CA GLU A 161 3.95 -20.98 3.52
C GLU A 161 4.58 -22.37 3.42
N GLU A 162 3.87 -23.40 3.95
CA GLU A 162 4.34 -24.80 3.97
C GLU A 162 5.75 -24.98 4.58
N GLY A 163 6.05 -24.22 5.64
CA GLY A 163 7.34 -24.28 6.35
C GLY A 163 8.51 -23.58 5.65
N LYS A 164 8.23 -22.78 4.61
CA LYS A 164 9.24 -21.95 3.93
C LYS A 164 8.87 -20.48 4.03
N LYS A 165 9.86 -19.65 4.28
CA LYS A 165 9.70 -18.20 4.21
C LYS A 165 9.25 -17.79 2.81
N VAL A 166 8.41 -16.76 2.73
CA VAL A 166 7.90 -16.21 1.47
C VAL A 166 8.19 -14.72 1.35
N ASN A 167 8.45 -14.25 0.14
CA ASN A 167 8.65 -12.83 -0.12
C ASN A 167 7.38 -12.04 0.16
N ILE A 168 7.52 -10.93 0.87
CA ILE A 168 6.43 -10.00 1.17
C ILE A 168 6.63 -8.70 0.40
N ASN A 169 5.71 -8.41 -0.49
CA ASN A 169 5.76 -7.24 -1.36
C ASN A 169 4.94 -6.04 -0.86
N SER A 170 3.95 -6.25 0.00
CA SER A 170 3.15 -5.14 0.54
C SER A 170 2.74 -5.38 1.97
N VAL A 171 2.61 -4.29 2.73
CA VAL A 171 2.14 -4.27 4.11
C VAL A 171 1.07 -3.19 4.29
N THR A 172 0.01 -3.53 5.00
CA THR A 172 -1.06 -2.61 5.40
C THR A 172 -1.40 -2.83 6.87
N VAL A 173 -1.67 -1.76 7.60
CA VAL A 173 -2.12 -1.82 9.01
C VAL A 173 -3.49 -1.16 9.10
N ASP A 174 -4.47 -1.87 9.67
CA ASP A 174 -5.81 -1.31 9.88
C ASP A 174 -5.91 -0.50 11.19
N LYS A 175 -7.02 0.17 11.41
CA LYS A 175 -7.24 0.99 12.62
C LYS A 175 -7.24 0.19 13.92
N THR A 176 -7.42 -1.13 13.87
CA THR A 176 -7.35 -2.01 15.05
C THR A 176 -5.93 -2.48 15.34
N GLY A 177 -4.98 -2.16 14.45
CA GLY A 177 -3.58 -2.57 14.52
C GLY A 177 -3.33 -3.96 13.93
N ARG A 178 -4.29 -4.57 13.20
CA ARG A 178 -4.02 -5.79 12.44
C ARG A 178 -3.08 -5.46 11.29
N ILE A 179 -2.13 -6.36 11.07
CA ILE A 179 -1.10 -6.23 10.03
C ILE A 179 -1.41 -7.24 8.94
N TYR A 180 -1.53 -6.76 7.71
CA TYR A 180 -1.81 -7.55 6.51
C TYR A 180 -0.56 -7.57 5.65
N LEU A 181 0.06 -8.74 5.49
CA LEU A 181 1.27 -8.95 4.72
C LEU A 181 0.94 -9.71 3.43
N VAL A 182 1.17 -9.08 2.29
CA VAL A 182 0.83 -9.61 0.98
C VAL A 182 2.05 -10.27 0.34
N SER A 183 1.89 -11.53 -0.07
CA SER A 183 2.89 -12.27 -0.84
C SER A 183 2.38 -12.53 -2.26
N ALA A 184 3.02 -11.89 -3.24
CA ALA A 184 2.77 -12.14 -4.65
C ALA A 184 3.18 -13.57 -5.05
N GLU A 185 4.28 -14.05 -4.47
CA GLU A 185 4.82 -15.39 -4.71
C GLU A 185 3.85 -16.48 -4.25
N ALA A 186 3.38 -16.39 -3.00
CA ALA A 186 2.47 -17.37 -2.43
C ALA A 186 1.01 -17.18 -2.87
N GLY A 187 0.63 -16.02 -3.44
CA GLY A 187 -0.77 -15.67 -3.70
C GLY A 187 -1.58 -15.64 -2.40
N ARG A 188 -1.00 -15.11 -1.34
CA ARG A 188 -1.53 -15.12 0.03
C ARG A 188 -1.51 -13.75 0.67
N VAL A 189 -2.41 -13.54 1.61
CA VAL A 189 -2.34 -12.47 2.60
C VAL A 189 -2.24 -13.12 3.98
N PHE A 190 -1.20 -12.78 4.72
CA PHE A 190 -0.96 -13.24 6.09
C PHE A 190 -1.41 -12.14 7.05
N VAL A 191 -2.22 -12.49 8.04
CA VAL A 191 -2.81 -11.53 8.98
C VAL A 191 -2.26 -11.78 10.38
N TYR A 192 -1.77 -10.69 11.00
CA TYR A 192 -1.24 -10.67 12.36
C TYR A 192 -2.01 -9.67 13.20
N ASP A 193 -2.04 -9.88 14.52
CA ASP A 193 -2.56 -8.88 15.45
C ASP A 193 -1.53 -7.74 15.72
N SER A 194 -1.93 -6.74 16.50
CA SER A 194 -1.09 -5.61 16.90
C SER A 194 0.15 -6.01 17.72
N ASN A 195 0.15 -7.22 18.30
CA ASN A 195 1.28 -7.81 19.01
C ASN A 195 2.13 -8.72 18.12
N ARG A 196 1.83 -8.75 16.79
CA ARG A 196 2.53 -9.57 15.79
C ARG A 196 2.30 -11.08 15.95
N LYS A 197 1.25 -11.47 16.65
CA LYS A 197 0.83 -12.86 16.69
C LYS A 197 0.09 -13.18 15.41
N PHE A 198 0.50 -14.26 14.73
CA PHE A 198 -0.20 -14.76 13.55
C PHE A 198 -1.65 -15.12 13.91
N LEU A 199 -2.60 -14.65 13.12
CA LEU A 199 -4.02 -14.93 13.29
C LEU A 199 -4.50 -15.96 12.26
N PHE A 200 -4.38 -15.64 10.98
CA PHE A 200 -4.77 -16.50 9.87
C PHE A 200 -4.13 -16.02 8.56
N LYS A 201 -4.29 -16.82 7.52
CA LYS A 201 -3.94 -16.45 6.14
C LYS A 201 -5.09 -16.79 5.21
N PHE A 202 -5.20 -16.06 4.10
CA PHE A 202 -6.20 -16.29 3.08
C PHE A 202 -5.67 -16.01 1.67
N GLY A 203 -6.50 -16.25 0.65
CA GLY A 203 -6.10 -16.24 -0.75
C GLY A 203 -5.61 -17.62 -1.17
N VAL A 204 -5.61 -17.88 -2.47
CA VAL A 204 -5.08 -19.12 -3.07
C VAL A 204 -4.36 -18.75 -4.36
N LYS A 205 -3.14 -19.23 -4.53
CA LYS A 205 -2.35 -18.99 -5.77
C LYS A 205 -3.07 -19.58 -6.97
N GLY A 206 -3.27 -18.78 -8.01
CA GLY A 206 -3.89 -19.22 -9.25
C GLY A 206 -4.36 -18.09 -10.15
N GLY A 207 -4.75 -18.41 -11.38
CA GLY A 207 -5.18 -17.45 -12.40
C GLY A 207 -6.68 -17.38 -12.65
N THR A 208 -7.51 -18.12 -11.89
CA THR A 208 -8.97 -18.15 -12.05
C THR A 208 -9.67 -17.29 -10.98
N THR A 209 -10.99 -17.15 -11.11
CA THR A 209 -11.85 -16.47 -10.12
C THR A 209 -11.58 -17.00 -8.70
N ALA A 210 -11.64 -16.14 -7.70
CA ALA A 210 -11.32 -16.41 -6.31
C ALA A 210 -9.85 -16.79 -6.01
N HIS A 211 -8.97 -16.79 -7.01
CA HIS A 211 -7.54 -17.01 -6.84
C HIS A 211 -6.77 -15.71 -7.04
N LEU A 212 -5.52 -15.70 -6.56
CA LEU A 212 -4.57 -14.58 -6.69
C LEU A 212 -3.37 -15.03 -7.55
N SER A 213 -3.27 -14.46 -8.75
CA SER A 213 -2.15 -14.75 -9.66
C SER A 213 -0.88 -14.03 -9.22
N ILE A 214 -0.94 -12.70 -9.08
CA ILE A 214 0.12 -11.86 -8.52
C ILE A 214 -0.55 -10.87 -7.57
N ALA A 215 -0.65 -11.22 -6.29
CA ALA A 215 -1.18 -10.35 -5.26
C ALA A 215 -0.26 -9.12 -5.10
N GLY A 216 -0.72 -7.93 -5.47
CA GLY A 216 0.06 -6.70 -5.46
C GLY A 216 0.06 -6.01 -4.09
N ALA A 217 -1.12 -5.67 -3.61
CA ALA A 217 -1.33 -4.98 -2.34
C ALA A 217 -2.72 -5.28 -1.79
N ALA A 218 -2.94 -4.94 -0.51
CA ALA A 218 -4.24 -5.02 0.13
C ALA A 218 -4.65 -3.66 0.72
N GLY A 219 -5.93 -3.28 0.54
CA GLY A 219 -6.59 -2.18 1.22
C GLY A 219 -7.67 -2.71 2.15
N VAL A 220 -7.89 -2.08 3.30
CA VAL A 220 -8.88 -2.51 4.28
C VAL A 220 -9.91 -1.40 4.50
N ASP A 221 -11.18 -1.73 4.39
CA ASP A 221 -12.27 -0.84 4.79
C ASP A 221 -12.50 -0.96 6.30
N ASP A 222 -11.98 -0.01 7.03
CA ASP A 222 -12.07 0.03 8.49
C ASP A 222 -13.50 0.13 9.06
N ARG A 223 -14.51 0.42 8.23
CA ARG A 223 -15.91 0.55 8.65
C ARG A 223 -16.56 -0.82 8.85
N ASN A 224 -16.24 -1.78 8.00
CA ASN A 224 -16.85 -3.11 7.97
C ASN A 224 -15.84 -4.27 7.98
N GLY A 225 -14.54 -3.96 7.86
CA GLY A 225 -13.45 -4.95 7.83
C GLY A 225 -13.30 -5.67 6.50
N ARG A 226 -13.95 -5.23 5.42
CA ARG A 226 -13.72 -5.80 4.08
C ARG A 226 -12.29 -5.58 3.63
N ILE A 227 -11.71 -6.57 2.99
CA ILE A 227 -10.34 -6.56 2.51
C ILE A 227 -10.38 -6.63 0.98
N TYR A 228 -9.72 -5.68 0.34
CA TYR A 228 -9.59 -5.58 -1.11
C TYR A 228 -8.17 -5.94 -1.49
N VAL A 229 -7.97 -7.05 -2.21
CA VAL A 229 -6.64 -7.52 -2.63
C VAL A 229 -6.50 -7.32 -4.13
N LEU A 230 -5.53 -6.50 -4.51
CA LEU A 230 -5.22 -6.23 -5.91
C LEU A 230 -4.47 -7.41 -6.52
N ASP A 231 -4.96 -7.91 -7.66
CA ASP A 231 -4.24 -8.88 -8.50
C ASP A 231 -3.70 -8.16 -9.74
N THR A 232 -2.41 -7.85 -9.72
CA THR A 232 -1.74 -7.11 -10.79
C THR A 232 -1.78 -7.85 -12.13
N MET A 233 -1.63 -9.18 -12.13
CA MET A 233 -1.62 -9.96 -13.37
C MET A 233 -3.02 -10.12 -13.97
N ARG A 234 -4.04 -10.31 -13.13
CA ARG A 234 -5.44 -10.41 -13.58
C ARG A 234 -6.07 -9.05 -13.83
N ASN A 235 -5.40 -7.98 -13.44
CA ASN A 235 -5.91 -6.59 -13.53
C ASN A 235 -7.27 -6.45 -12.80
N SER A 236 -7.42 -7.10 -11.65
CA SER A 236 -8.67 -7.14 -10.89
C SER A 236 -8.43 -6.91 -9.41
N VAL A 237 -9.49 -6.65 -8.67
CA VAL A 237 -9.50 -6.56 -7.22
C VAL A 237 -10.40 -7.65 -6.67
N ASN A 238 -9.84 -8.56 -5.88
CA ASN A 238 -10.58 -9.56 -5.14
C ASN A 238 -11.06 -8.97 -3.82
N VAL A 239 -12.29 -9.25 -3.45
CA VAL A 239 -12.96 -8.78 -2.22
C VAL A 239 -13.13 -9.93 -1.26
N TYR A 240 -12.69 -9.71 -0.02
CA TYR A 240 -12.79 -10.68 1.07
C TYR A 240 -13.51 -10.06 2.27
N ASP A 241 -14.11 -10.88 3.10
CA ASP A 241 -14.60 -10.47 4.41
C ASP A 241 -13.43 -10.32 5.40
N ARG A 242 -13.73 -9.86 6.63
CA ARG A 242 -12.72 -9.61 7.66
C ARG A 242 -11.98 -10.87 8.15
N ASP A 243 -12.51 -12.05 7.85
CA ASP A 243 -11.98 -13.36 8.26
C ASP A 243 -11.28 -14.07 7.09
N GLY A 244 -11.19 -13.42 5.92
CA GLY A 244 -10.52 -13.90 4.72
C GLY A 244 -11.40 -14.77 3.82
N GLY A 245 -12.71 -14.81 4.05
CA GLY A 245 -13.66 -15.45 3.15
C GLY A 245 -13.82 -14.67 1.85
N TYR A 246 -13.66 -15.33 0.69
CA TYR A 246 -13.85 -14.71 -0.61
C TYR A 246 -15.32 -14.31 -0.82
N ILE A 247 -15.53 -13.07 -1.26
CA ILE A 247 -16.86 -12.54 -1.54
C ILE A 247 -17.07 -12.39 -3.04
N SER A 248 -16.17 -11.67 -3.74
CA SER A 248 -16.36 -11.32 -5.14
C SER A 248 -15.07 -10.74 -5.74
N GLU A 249 -15.11 -10.35 -7.01
CA GLU A 249 -14.06 -9.60 -7.68
C GLU A 249 -14.65 -8.54 -8.62
N PHE A 250 -13.88 -7.49 -8.90
CA PHE A 250 -14.23 -6.48 -9.91
C PHE A 250 -12.97 -6.01 -10.66
N GLY A 251 -13.17 -5.35 -11.79
CA GLY A 251 -12.11 -4.94 -12.71
C GLY A 251 -11.88 -5.97 -13.80
N GLY A 252 -10.74 -5.88 -14.44
CA GLY A 252 -10.28 -6.68 -15.57
C GLY A 252 -9.33 -5.87 -16.44
N LEU A 253 -8.69 -6.50 -17.44
CA LEU A 253 -7.76 -5.82 -18.33
C LEU A 253 -8.48 -4.87 -19.26
N GLY A 254 -8.14 -3.57 -19.18
CA GLY A 254 -8.70 -2.56 -20.09
C GLY A 254 -8.35 -1.13 -19.70
N TRP A 255 -8.80 -0.18 -20.51
CA TRP A 255 -8.58 1.26 -20.34
C TRP A 255 -9.86 2.03 -19.99
N GLN A 256 -11.02 1.37 -20.07
CA GLN A 256 -12.30 1.96 -19.70
C GLN A 256 -12.40 2.19 -18.18
N GLU A 257 -13.39 2.95 -17.76
CA GLU A 257 -13.76 3.12 -16.36
C GLU A 257 -14.12 1.77 -15.74
N GLY A 258 -13.57 1.51 -14.56
CA GLY A 258 -13.74 0.22 -13.88
C GLY A 258 -12.82 -0.91 -14.36
N TRP A 259 -12.02 -0.68 -15.40
CA TRP A 259 -11.02 -1.63 -15.90
C TRP A 259 -9.61 -1.11 -15.66
N PHE A 260 -8.62 -2.01 -15.52
CA PHE A 260 -7.26 -1.65 -15.14
C PHE A 260 -6.23 -2.13 -16.15
N GLN A 261 -5.08 -1.46 -16.15
CA GLN A 261 -3.91 -1.94 -16.88
C GLN A 261 -2.67 -1.90 -15.98
N GLN A 262 -2.19 -3.09 -15.58
CA GLN A 262 -1.06 -3.26 -14.67
C GLN A 262 -1.19 -2.43 -13.38
N PRO A 263 -2.31 -2.52 -12.65
CA PRO A 263 -2.49 -1.78 -11.42
C PRO A 263 -1.47 -2.26 -10.36
N LYS A 264 -0.92 -1.33 -9.56
CA LYS A 264 0.20 -1.62 -8.66
C LYS A 264 -0.16 -1.56 -7.19
N HIS A 265 -1.01 -0.63 -6.78
CA HIS A 265 -1.34 -0.46 -5.37
C HIS A 265 -2.81 -0.07 -5.17
N ILE A 266 -3.30 -0.32 -3.96
CA ILE A 266 -4.69 -0.07 -3.56
C ILE A 266 -4.74 0.46 -2.12
N THR A 267 -5.64 1.40 -1.87
CA THR A 267 -5.95 1.88 -0.52
C THR A 267 -7.45 2.13 -0.38
N VAL A 268 -7.93 2.25 0.86
CA VAL A 268 -9.33 2.56 1.16
C VAL A 268 -9.39 3.75 2.11
N ASP A 269 -10.27 4.71 1.86
CA ASP A 269 -10.42 5.88 2.70
C ASP A 269 -11.45 5.68 3.84
N SER A 270 -11.59 6.72 4.68
CA SER A 270 -12.53 6.72 5.82
C SER A 270 -14.01 6.68 5.40
N ARG A 271 -14.33 6.99 4.14
CA ARG A 271 -15.68 6.92 3.55
C ARG A 271 -15.94 5.59 2.86
N GLY A 272 -14.92 4.70 2.78
CA GLY A 272 -14.95 3.43 2.07
C GLY A 272 -14.83 3.59 0.56
N ARG A 273 -14.23 4.69 0.09
CA ARG A 273 -13.81 4.80 -1.30
C ARG A 273 -12.53 4.00 -1.48
N ILE A 274 -12.50 3.21 -2.52
CA ILE A 274 -11.36 2.37 -2.88
C ILE A 274 -10.58 3.10 -3.96
N MET A 275 -9.31 3.37 -3.75
CA MET A 275 -8.42 4.01 -4.70
C MET A 275 -7.41 3.02 -5.22
N VAL A 276 -7.32 2.89 -6.55
CA VAL A 276 -6.43 1.95 -7.24
C VAL A 276 -5.47 2.72 -8.15
N ALA A 277 -4.17 2.54 -7.93
CA ALA A 277 -3.14 3.05 -8.84
C ALA A 277 -3.16 2.22 -10.13
N ASP A 278 -3.86 2.72 -11.14
CA ASP A 278 -4.04 2.11 -12.47
C ASP A 278 -2.88 2.57 -13.38
N THR A 279 -1.74 1.93 -13.17
CA THR A 279 -0.40 2.41 -13.54
C THR A 279 -0.28 2.72 -15.03
N PHE A 280 -0.59 1.77 -15.91
CA PHE A 280 -0.40 1.95 -17.35
C PHE A 280 -1.51 2.77 -18.02
N ASN A 281 -2.60 3.04 -17.31
CA ASN A 281 -3.60 4.00 -17.71
C ASN A 281 -3.32 5.42 -17.17
N ASN A 282 -2.18 5.63 -16.47
CA ASN A 282 -1.74 6.92 -15.94
C ASN A 282 -2.78 7.64 -15.07
N ARG A 283 -3.48 6.88 -14.21
CA ARG A 283 -4.55 7.41 -13.36
C ARG A 283 -4.64 6.68 -12.02
N VAL A 284 -5.31 7.31 -11.07
CA VAL A 284 -5.86 6.61 -9.91
C VAL A 284 -7.36 6.53 -10.08
N GLN A 285 -7.92 5.33 -10.10
CA GLN A 285 -9.38 5.15 -10.14
C GLN A 285 -9.96 5.07 -8.73
N VAL A 286 -11.12 5.70 -8.56
CA VAL A 286 -11.85 5.78 -7.30
C VAL A 286 -13.18 5.05 -7.44
N PHE A 287 -13.46 4.16 -6.50
CA PHE A 287 -14.70 3.39 -6.44
C PHE A 287 -15.37 3.62 -5.08
N GLN A 288 -16.71 3.57 -5.04
CA GLN A 288 -17.48 3.59 -3.81
C GLN A 288 -17.96 2.18 -3.48
N ALA A 289 -17.49 1.65 -2.33
CA ALA A 289 -18.06 0.43 -1.75
C ALA A 289 -19.48 0.74 -1.23
N LYS A 290 -20.42 -0.13 -1.56
CA LYS A 290 -21.81 -0.08 -1.08
C LYS A 290 -21.98 -0.80 0.25
#